data_b080afae0607af04377843da0a4d36c3
#
_entry.id   b080afae0607af04377843da0a4d36c3
#
_cell.length_a   1.000
_cell.length_b   1.000
_cell.length_c   1.000
_cell.angle_alpha   90.00
_cell.angle_beta   90.00
_cell.angle_gamma   90.00
#
_symmetry.space_group_name_H-M   'P 1'
#
loop_
_entity.id
_entity.type
_entity.pdbx_description
1 polymer ?
#
loop_
_entity_poly.entity_id
_entity_poly.type
_entity_poly.pdbx_seq_one_letter_code
_entity_poly.pdbx_strand_id
1 'polypeptide(L)'
;MATSLFGTGPAFGFDAEVLLGWIHYGGGQELYNELIQKILKLDVQSFFHGPMPTQPLGWFKTPITNPGQFKGMKYRTVGLSADLFKAMGASVVILPGGEIVAALDRNLIDAAEFNNTTSDRMLGFPDVRKVMMAQSYHQPMECLELLISKKKYESLPKDLQAIIKYATVAESADFTWKMMDRNSTDLIEMKAKQGVKVVKTPKSVLEAQMKAWDTVIEEKSKDNPFFVKVLESQKQWAARVVPWRQEIMVDEEMAYNHFFKKAPAKPAAAPAKAAAPAKAEPAPAKKQ
;
A
#
# COMPACT_ATOMS: atom_id res chain seq x y z
N MET A 1 -10.75 -15.46 -10.31
CA MET A 1 -9.86 -15.35 -9.15
C MET A 1 -8.39 -15.20 -9.47
N ALA A 2 -7.82 -16.02 -10.37
CA ALA A 2 -6.43 -15.83 -10.76
C ALA A 2 -6.13 -14.44 -11.38
N THR A 3 -7.11 -13.78 -12.01
CA THR A 3 -6.99 -12.40 -12.50
C THR A 3 -6.58 -11.41 -11.40
N SER A 4 -7.07 -11.59 -10.16
CA SER A 4 -6.74 -10.70 -9.05
C SER A 4 -5.25 -10.74 -8.63
N LEU A 5 -4.51 -11.81 -8.99
CA LEU A 5 -3.06 -11.88 -8.73
C LEU A 5 -2.25 -10.85 -9.54
N PHE A 6 -2.82 -10.30 -10.60
CA PHE A 6 -2.16 -9.32 -11.45
C PHE A 6 -2.38 -7.86 -11.00
N GLY A 7 -3.09 -7.64 -9.91
CA GLY A 7 -3.36 -6.31 -9.38
C GLY A 7 -3.56 -6.23 -7.87
N THR A 8 -4.03 -7.31 -7.22
CA THR A 8 -4.39 -7.29 -5.78
C THR A 8 -3.92 -8.54 -5.05
N GLY A 9 -2.79 -9.09 -5.43
CA GLY A 9 -2.30 -10.37 -4.92
C GLY A 9 -1.68 -10.28 -3.52
N PRO A 10 -1.20 -11.43 -3.03
CA PRO A 10 -0.46 -11.51 -1.77
C PRO A 10 0.76 -10.61 -1.76
N ALA A 11 1.03 -10.03 -0.59
CA ALA A 11 2.11 -9.07 -0.40
C ALA A 11 3.49 -9.77 -0.27
N PHE A 12 4.04 -10.26 -1.35
CA PHE A 12 5.39 -10.85 -1.38
C PHE A 12 6.53 -9.82 -1.32
N GLY A 13 6.26 -8.63 -0.81
CA GLY A 13 7.16 -7.47 -0.86
C GLY A 13 7.01 -6.67 -2.15
N PHE A 14 5.94 -6.89 -2.91
CA PHE A 14 5.63 -6.12 -4.11
C PHE A 14 5.02 -4.77 -3.74
N ASP A 15 5.48 -3.74 -4.44
CA ASP A 15 4.72 -2.54 -4.78
C ASP A 15 4.33 -2.59 -6.26
N ALA A 16 3.68 -1.56 -6.78
CA ALA A 16 3.24 -1.55 -8.17
C ALA A 16 4.40 -1.51 -9.18
N GLU A 17 5.56 -0.95 -8.81
CA GLU A 17 6.76 -0.97 -9.67
C GLU A 17 7.33 -2.38 -9.77
N VAL A 18 7.43 -3.10 -8.65
CA VAL A 18 7.90 -4.50 -8.63
C VAL A 18 6.92 -5.40 -9.39
N LEU A 19 5.61 -5.12 -9.31
CA LEU A 19 4.59 -5.82 -10.08
C LEU A 19 4.76 -5.59 -11.58
N LEU A 20 4.91 -4.34 -12.04
CA LEU A 20 5.15 -4.03 -13.45
C LEU A 20 6.47 -4.63 -13.94
N GLY A 21 7.51 -4.61 -13.11
CA GLY A 21 8.77 -5.30 -13.40
C GLY A 21 8.58 -6.80 -13.64
N TRP A 22 7.77 -7.46 -12.80
CA TRP A 22 7.42 -8.86 -12.99
C TRP A 22 6.60 -9.08 -14.26
N ILE A 23 5.62 -8.22 -14.54
CA ILE A 23 4.80 -8.30 -15.75
C ILE A 23 5.67 -8.20 -17.00
N HIS A 24 6.59 -7.23 -17.06
CA HIS A 24 7.38 -6.96 -18.26
C HIS A 24 8.60 -7.88 -18.43
N TYR A 25 9.22 -8.35 -17.32
CA TYR A 25 10.51 -9.06 -17.33
C TYR A 25 10.53 -10.37 -16.53
N GLY A 26 9.46 -10.66 -15.78
CA GLY A 26 9.34 -11.86 -14.95
C GLY A 26 8.36 -12.91 -15.47
N GLY A 27 7.87 -12.76 -16.71
CA GLY A 27 6.92 -13.70 -17.31
C GLY A 27 5.45 -13.42 -16.96
N GLY A 28 5.14 -12.31 -16.28
CA GLY A 28 3.78 -11.99 -15.89
C GLY A 28 2.85 -11.73 -17.08
N GLN A 29 3.32 -11.04 -18.13
CA GLN A 29 2.51 -10.77 -19.31
C GLN A 29 2.14 -12.07 -20.06
N GLU A 30 3.05 -13.01 -20.16
CA GLU A 30 2.81 -14.31 -20.78
C GLU A 30 1.78 -15.12 -19.99
N LEU A 31 1.87 -15.14 -18.66
CA LEU A 31 0.90 -15.76 -17.78
C LEU A 31 -0.49 -15.09 -17.88
N TYR A 32 -0.53 -13.77 -17.95
CA TYR A 32 -1.79 -13.07 -18.13
C TYR A 32 -2.41 -13.38 -19.49
N ASN A 33 -1.62 -13.36 -20.57
CA ASN A 33 -2.10 -13.74 -21.90
C ASN A 33 -2.60 -15.19 -21.94
N GLU A 34 -1.93 -16.12 -21.23
CA GLU A 34 -2.42 -17.49 -21.07
C GLU A 34 -3.79 -17.52 -20.40
N LEU A 35 -3.96 -16.75 -19.32
CA LEU A 35 -5.24 -16.66 -18.60
C LEU A 35 -6.35 -16.12 -19.48
N ILE A 36 -6.17 -14.92 -20.05
CA ILE A 36 -7.27 -14.24 -20.75
C ILE A 36 -7.56 -14.84 -22.12
N GLN A 37 -6.52 -15.24 -22.88
CA GLN A 37 -6.69 -15.69 -24.27
C GLN A 37 -6.90 -17.20 -24.39
N LYS A 38 -6.23 -18.03 -23.57
CA LYS A 38 -6.33 -19.49 -23.67
C LYS A 38 -7.35 -20.09 -22.70
N ILE A 39 -7.36 -19.64 -21.44
CA ILE A 39 -8.27 -20.19 -20.40
C ILE A 39 -9.63 -19.55 -20.51
N LEU A 40 -9.72 -18.20 -20.51
CA LEU A 40 -10.98 -17.47 -20.58
C LEU A 40 -11.48 -17.27 -22.03
N LYS A 41 -10.63 -17.54 -23.03
CA LYS A 41 -10.95 -17.46 -24.47
C LYS A 41 -11.45 -16.08 -24.91
N LEU A 42 -10.90 -15.01 -24.32
CA LEU A 42 -11.25 -13.64 -24.68
C LEU A 42 -10.37 -13.15 -25.84
N ASP A 43 -10.98 -12.42 -26.79
CA ASP A 43 -10.28 -11.75 -27.88
C ASP A 43 -9.69 -10.41 -27.41
N VAL A 44 -8.71 -10.49 -26.48
CA VAL A 44 -8.13 -9.30 -25.84
C VAL A 44 -6.60 -9.37 -25.88
N GLN A 45 -5.99 -8.24 -26.25
CA GLN A 45 -4.60 -7.88 -25.98
C GLN A 45 -4.58 -6.86 -24.86
N SER A 46 -3.78 -7.14 -23.84
CA SER A 46 -3.69 -6.33 -22.63
C SER A 46 -2.30 -5.70 -22.49
N PHE A 47 -2.28 -4.49 -21.93
CA PHE A 47 -1.07 -3.77 -21.55
C PHE A 47 -1.26 -3.19 -20.16
N PHE A 48 -0.44 -3.64 -19.22
CA PHE A 48 -0.42 -3.08 -17.87
C PHE A 48 0.36 -1.78 -17.82
N HIS A 49 -0.18 -0.80 -17.09
CA HIS A 49 0.40 0.52 -16.95
C HIS A 49 -0.13 1.22 -15.69
N GLY A 50 0.26 2.48 -15.45
CA GLY A 50 -0.30 3.32 -14.40
C GLY A 50 -0.16 2.71 -13.00
N PRO A 51 1.07 2.50 -12.47
CA PRO A 51 1.28 1.91 -11.15
C PRO A 51 0.70 2.80 -10.06
N MET A 52 -0.19 2.23 -9.25
CA MET A 52 -0.83 2.91 -8.12
C MET A 52 0.02 2.77 -6.85
N PRO A 53 0.04 3.78 -5.97
CA PRO A 53 0.66 3.64 -4.65
C PRO A 53 -0.09 2.61 -3.81
N THR A 54 0.59 2.08 -2.78
CA THR A 54 -0.05 1.20 -1.78
C THR A 54 -1.33 1.82 -1.25
N GLN A 55 -2.42 1.06 -1.27
CA GLN A 55 -3.69 1.52 -0.75
C GLN A 55 -3.65 1.70 0.77
N PRO A 56 -4.29 2.75 1.31
CA PRO A 56 -4.55 2.86 2.74
C PRO A 56 -5.33 1.64 3.24
N LEU A 57 -5.11 1.26 4.52
CA LEU A 57 -5.99 0.28 5.17
C LEU A 57 -7.46 0.70 5.05
N GLY A 58 -7.72 1.98 5.01
CA GLY A 58 -9.04 2.54 4.73
C GLY A 58 -9.44 3.68 5.65
N TRP A 59 -10.73 3.98 5.63
CA TRP A 59 -11.38 5.09 6.30
C TRP A 59 -12.29 4.59 7.41
N PHE A 60 -12.09 5.11 8.62
CA PHE A 60 -12.72 4.63 9.85
C PHE A 60 -13.33 5.78 10.67
N LYS A 61 -14.27 5.45 11.57
CA LYS A 61 -14.76 6.38 12.60
C LYS A 61 -13.68 6.65 13.66
N THR A 62 -13.00 5.59 14.11
CA THR A 62 -11.94 5.59 15.11
C THR A 62 -10.76 4.76 14.63
N PRO A 63 -9.52 5.04 15.09
CA PRO A 63 -8.37 4.24 14.72
C PRO A 63 -8.52 2.76 15.13
N ILE A 64 -8.08 1.87 14.26
CA ILE A 64 -7.91 0.45 14.58
C ILE A 64 -6.59 0.29 15.32
N THR A 65 -6.63 -0.27 16.51
CA THR A 65 -5.46 -0.45 17.39
C THR A 65 -5.00 -1.91 17.52
N ASN A 66 -5.87 -2.86 17.16
CA ASN A 66 -5.57 -4.28 17.17
C ASN A 66 -6.43 -5.05 16.14
N PRO A 67 -6.00 -6.24 15.68
CA PRO A 67 -6.71 -6.99 14.63
C PRO A 67 -8.07 -7.50 15.06
N GLY A 68 -8.33 -7.70 16.34
CA GLY A 68 -9.64 -8.19 16.85
C GLY A 68 -10.79 -7.23 16.56
N GLN A 69 -10.51 -5.95 16.29
CA GLN A 69 -11.53 -4.95 15.96
C GLN A 69 -12.16 -5.15 14.57
N PHE A 70 -11.56 -5.99 13.72
CA PHE A 70 -12.20 -6.37 12.45
C PHE A 70 -13.34 -7.37 12.64
N LYS A 71 -13.40 -8.09 13.77
CA LYS A 71 -14.43 -9.10 14.00
C LYS A 71 -15.85 -8.49 13.94
N GLY A 72 -16.62 -8.94 12.94
CA GLY A 72 -17.98 -8.47 12.69
C GLY A 72 -18.11 -7.08 12.06
N MET A 73 -16.99 -6.37 11.83
CA MET A 73 -17.00 -5.06 11.17
C MET A 73 -17.53 -5.19 9.75
N LYS A 74 -18.52 -4.38 9.40
CA LYS A 74 -19.00 -4.26 8.03
C LYS A 74 -18.00 -3.45 7.21
N TYR A 75 -17.08 -4.17 6.60
CA TYR A 75 -15.94 -3.55 5.89
C TYR A 75 -16.10 -3.72 4.38
N ARG A 76 -16.08 -2.59 3.64
CA ARG A 76 -16.12 -2.62 2.17
C ARG A 76 -14.73 -2.82 1.62
N THR A 77 -14.57 -3.83 0.80
CA THR A 77 -13.37 -4.10 -0.01
C THR A 77 -13.74 -4.95 -1.23
N VAL A 78 -12.77 -5.26 -2.10
CA VAL A 78 -12.98 -6.01 -3.34
C VAL A 78 -11.89 -7.08 -3.57
N GLY A 79 -12.11 -7.95 -4.56
CA GLY A 79 -11.10 -8.92 -5.03
C GLY A 79 -10.64 -9.89 -3.94
N LEU A 80 -9.38 -10.29 -3.96
CA LEU A 80 -8.78 -11.17 -2.95
C LEU A 80 -8.70 -10.53 -1.57
N SER A 81 -8.71 -9.20 -1.49
CA SER A 81 -8.79 -8.48 -0.21
C SER A 81 -10.07 -8.80 0.56
N ALA A 82 -11.17 -9.12 -0.16
CA ALA A 82 -12.39 -9.58 0.48
C ALA A 82 -12.18 -10.90 1.24
N ASP A 83 -11.46 -11.84 0.65
CA ASP A 83 -11.13 -13.11 1.32
C ASP A 83 -10.18 -12.87 2.51
N LEU A 84 -9.19 -12.00 2.37
CA LEU A 84 -8.27 -11.61 3.44
C LEU A 84 -9.02 -11.05 4.65
N PHE A 85 -9.89 -10.05 4.46
CA PHE A 85 -10.63 -9.46 5.57
C PHE A 85 -11.69 -10.39 6.17
N LYS A 86 -12.27 -11.31 5.38
CA LYS A 86 -13.10 -12.41 5.92
C LYS A 86 -12.27 -13.32 6.82
N ALA A 87 -11.04 -13.68 6.43
CA ALA A 87 -10.15 -14.48 7.27
C ALA A 87 -9.76 -13.74 8.57
N MET A 88 -9.74 -12.39 8.56
CA MET A 88 -9.58 -11.57 9.77
C MET A 88 -10.88 -11.41 10.59
N GLY A 89 -12.00 -12.00 10.15
CA GLY A 89 -13.28 -11.99 10.85
C GLY A 89 -14.22 -10.84 10.49
N ALA A 90 -13.91 -10.05 9.46
CA ALA A 90 -14.79 -8.97 9.03
C ALA A 90 -16.05 -9.49 8.31
N SER A 91 -17.15 -8.74 8.44
CA SER A 91 -18.35 -8.87 7.61
C SER A 91 -18.14 -8.06 6.32
N VAL A 92 -17.56 -8.71 5.31
CA VAL A 92 -17.17 -8.02 4.08
C VAL A 92 -18.39 -7.69 3.22
N VAL A 93 -18.42 -6.45 2.72
CA VAL A 93 -19.42 -5.93 1.79
C VAL A 93 -18.73 -5.52 0.50
N ILE A 94 -19.29 -5.91 -0.64
CA ILE A 94 -18.80 -5.53 -1.97
C ILE A 94 -19.73 -4.47 -2.55
N LEU A 95 -19.21 -3.26 -2.79
CA LEU A 95 -19.94 -2.14 -3.38
C LEU A 95 -19.11 -1.47 -4.47
N PRO A 96 -19.72 -0.99 -5.55
CA PRO A 96 -19.08 -0.09 -6.50
C PRO A 96 -18.54 1.18 -5.81
N GLY A 97 -17.43 1.74 -6.36
CA GLY A 97 -16.78 2.93 -5.77
C GLY A 97 -17.71 4.11 -5.51
N GLY A 98 -18.61 4.42 -6.47
CA GLY A 98 -19.57 5.51 -6.35
C GLY A 98 -20.62 5.37 -5.25
N GLU A 99 -20.81 4.17 -4.68
CA GLU A 99 -21.80 3.89 -3.64
C GLU A 99 -21.17 3.91 -2.23
N ILE A 100 -19.85 3.90 -2.10
CA ILE A 100 -19.16 3.70 -0.82
C ILE A 100 -19.44 4.84 0.15
N VAL A 101 -19.30 6.09 -0.27
CA VAL A 101 -19.44 7.26 0.61
C VAL A 101 -20.86 7.36 1.13
N ALA A 102 -21.86 7.15 0.28
CA ALA A 102 -23.25 7.11 0.70
C ALA A 102 -23.55 5.98 1.69
N ALA A 103 -22.94 4.80 1.51
CA ALA A 103 -23.09 3.68 2.44
C ALA A 103 -22.40 3.97 3.79
N LEU A 104 -21.23 4.63 3.79
CA LEU A 104 -20.57 5.09 5.02
C LEU A 104 -21.40 6.14 5.76
N ASP A 105 -21.94 7.12 5.06
CA ASP A 105 -22.74 8.22 5.64
C ASP A 105 -23.99 7.67 6.35
N ARG A 106 -24.70 6.77 5.68
CA ARG A 106 -25.90 6.09 6.22
C ARG A 106 -25.60 5.00 7.24
N ASN A 107 -24.32 4.74 7.57
CA ASN A 107 -23.87 3.67 8.46
C ASN A 107 -24.32 2.25 8.03
N LEU A 108 -24.50 2.03 6.73
CA LEU A 108 -24.73 0.70 6.18
C LEU A 108 -23.45 -0.15 6.23
N ILE A 109 -22.30 0.50 6.15
CA ILE A 109 -20.97 -0.07 6.38
C ILE A 109 -20.20 0.76 7.43
N ASP A 110 -19.33 0.11 8.16
CA ASP A 110 -18.57 0.75 9.25
C ASP A 110 -17.31 1.46 8.74
N ALA A 111 -16.62 0.82 7.80
CA ALA A 111 -15.38 1.29 7.20
C ALA A 111 -15.25 0.80 5.76
N ALA A 112 -14.37 1.46 5.00
CA ALA A 112 -14.09 1.10 3.62
C ALA A 112 -12.67 1.53 3.21
N GLU A 113 -12.09 0.82 2.26
CA GLU A 113 -10.99 1.25 1.41
C GLU A 113 -11.51 1.58 0.00
N PHE A 114 -10.70 2.26 -0.79
CA PHE A 114 -11.00 2.43 -2.21
C PHE A 114 -9.73 2.39 -3.07
N ASN A 115 -8.83 3.40 -2.97
CA ASN A 115 -7.66 3.42 -3.84
C ASN A 115 -6.48 4.21 -3.23
N ASN A 116 -6.40 5.51 -3.45
CA ASN A 116 -5.31 6.37 -3.02
C ASN A 116 -5.83 7.70 -2.47
N THR A 117 -4.94 8.50 -1.91
CA THR A 117 -5.28 9.76 -1.25
C THR A 117 -6.13 10.70 -2.13
N THR A 118 -5.74 10.89 -3.39
CA THR A 118 -6.45 11.76 -4.33
C THR A 118 -7.82 11.21 -4.71
N SER A 119 -7.88 9.93 -5.08
CA SER A 119 -9.14 9.27 -5.47
C SER A 119 -10.14 9.24 -4.32
N ASP A 120 -9.68 8.91 -3.11
CA ASP A 120 -10.51 8.86 -1.91
C ASP A 120 -11.05 10.26 -1.55
N ARG A 121 -10.20 11.30 -1.67
CA ARG A 121 -10.63 12.69 -1.51
C ARG A 121 -11.70 13.09 -2.51
N MET A 122 -11.50 12.75 -3.78
CA MET A 122 -12.45 13.08 -4.86
C MET A 122 -13.81 12.38 -4.69
N LEU A 123 -13.83 11.19 -4.12
CA LEU A 123 -15.09 10.50 -3.77
C LEU A 123 -15.80 11.07 -2.55
N GLY A 124 -15.13 11.89 -1.73
CA GLY A 124 -15.71 12.52 -0.54
C GLY A 124 -15.53 11.71 0.76
N PHE A 125 -14.60 10.75 0.82
CA PHE A 125 -14.33 10.03 2.08
C PHE A 125 -14.05 10.95 3.27
N PRO A 126 -13.27 12.07 3.12
CA PRO A 126 -13.02 12.99 4.22
C PRO A 126 -14.27 13.64 4.82
N ASP A 127 -15.39 13.67 4.09
CA ASP A 127 -16.62 14.30 4.57
C ASP A 127 -17.36 13.39 5.54
N VAL A 128 -17.25 12.07 5.37
CA VAL A 128 -18.00 11.06 6.15
C VAL A 128 -17.13 10.30 7.16
N ARG A 129 -15.80 10.27 6.98
CA ARG A 129 -14.84 9.63 7.90
C ARG A 129 -13.62 10.53 8.07
N LYS A 130 -13.15 10.64 9.31
CA LYS A 130 -12.01 11.53 9.65
C LYS A 130 -10.71 10.79 9.97
N VAL A 131 -10.75 9.46 10.05
CA VAL A 131 -9.56 8.65 10.31
C VAL A 131 -9.20 7.86 9.05
N MET A 132 -8.08 8.22 8.44
CA MET A 132 -7.45 7.47 7.37
C MET A 132 -6.31 6.65 7.96
N MET A 133 -6.38 5.34 7.90
CA MET A 133 -5.30 4.46 8.34
C MET A 133 -4.40 4.13 7.16
N ALA A 134 -3.16 4.62 7.22
CA ALA A 134 -2.14 4.40 6.20
C ALA A 134 -1.42 3.07 6.43
N GLN A 135 -0.90 2.50 5.36
CA GLN A 135 -0.18 1.21 5.29
C GLN A 135 -1.09 -0.02 5.46
N SER A 136 -1.04 -0.90 4.49
CA SER A 136 -1.77 -2.17 4.53
C SER A 136 -1.17 -3.17 3.53
N TYR A 137 -1.22 -4.45 3.88
CA TYR A 137 -0.85 -5.54 2.99
C TYR A 137 -2.04 -6.14 2.24
N HIS A 138 -3.23 -5.54 2.33
CA HIS A 138 -4.39 -6.05 1.59
C HIS A 138 -4.29 -5.76 0.09
N GLN A 139 -3.73 -4.60 -0.26
CA GLN A 139 -3.53 -4.16 -1.65
C GLN A 139 -2.29 -3.27 -1.75
N PRO A 140 -1.09 -3.85 -1.62
CA PRO A 140 0.16 -3.09 -1.66
C PRO A 140 0.56 -2.69 -3.07
N MET A 141 -0.04 -3.31 -4.08
CA MET A 141 0.25 -3.13 -5.50
C MET A 141 -1.05 -3.09 -6.30
N GLU A 142 -1.11 -2.19 -7.26
CA GLU A 142 -2.20 -2.11 -8.23
C GLU A 142 -1.68 -1.45 -9.51
N CYS A 143 -2.19 -1.88 -10.65
CA CYS A 143 -1.91 -1.27 -11.95
C CYS A 143 -3.19 -1.15 -12.76
N LEU A 144 -3.24 -0.17 -13.62
CA LEU A 144 -4.27 -0.04 -14.65
C LEU A 144 -3.98 -1.00 -15.81
N GLU A 145 -4.99 -1.25 -16.60
CA GLU A 145 -4.91 -2.13 -17.76
C GLU A 145 -5.59 -1.50 -18.98
N LEU A 146 -4.86 -1.39 -20.08
CA LEU A 146 -5.41 -1.05 -21.37
C LEU A 146 -5.79 -2.32 -22.11
N LEU A 147 -7.08 -2.47 -22.46
CA LEU A 147 -7.62 -3.61 -23.17
C LEU A 147 -7.95 -3.22 -24.63
N ILE A 148 -7.43 -3.99 -25.58
CA ILE A 148 -7.70 -3.81 -27.01
C ILE A 148 -8.15 -5.16 -27.58
N SER A 149 -9.10 -5.17 -28.56
CA SER A 149 -9.38 -6.40 -29.29
C SER A 149 -8.08 -6.95 -29.90
N LYS A 150 -7.72 -8.19 -29.57
CA LYS A 150 -6.51 -8.84 -30.06
C LYS A 150 -6.47 -8.85 -31.58
N LYS A 151 -7.59 -9.23 -32.21
CA LYS A 151 -7.73 -9.23 -33.68
C LYS A 151 -7.45 -7.87 -34.29
N LYS A 152 -7.97 -6.79 -33.69
CA LYS A 152 -7.71 -5.42 -34.16
C LYS A 152 -6.26 -5.02 -33.94
N TYR A 153 -5.69 -5.32 -32.77
CA TYR A 153 -4.29 -5.02 -32.47
C TYR A 153 -3.33 -5.74 -33.42
N GLU A 154 -3.55 -7.02 -33.70
CA GLU A 154 -2.73 -7.83 -34.60
C GLU A 154 -2.84 -7.38 -36.08
N SER A 155 -3.96 -6.74 -36.46
CA SER A 155 -4.13 -6.17 -37.79
C SER A 155 -3.41 -4.84 -38.00
N LEU A 156 -2.90 -4.22 -36.95
CA LEU A 156 -2.12 -2.98 -37.06
C LEU A 156 -0.71 -3.27 -37.63
N PRO A 157 -0.11 -2.32 -38.37
CA PRO A 157 1.31 -2.34 -38.68
C PRO A 157 2.18 -2.49 -37.43
N LYS A 158 3.35 -3.08 -37.58
CA LYS A 158 4.24 -3.38 -36.43
C LYS A 158 4.73 -2.16 -35.68
N ASP A 159 4.94 -1.07 -36.38
CA ASP A 159 5.29 0.23 -35.81
C ASP A 159 4.16 0.78 -34.93
N LEU A 160 2.89 0.69 -35.34
CA LEU A 160 1.75 1.10 -34.52
C LEU A 160 1.56 0.18 -33.29
N GLN A 161 1.78 -1.13 -33.45
CA GLN A 161 1.79 -2.06 -32.31
C GLN A 161 2.87 -1.65 -31.29
N ALA A 162 4.07 -1.32 -31.75
CA ALA A 162 5.16 -0.84 -30.92
C ALA A 162 4.83 0.51 -30.22
N ILE A 163 4.24 1.46 -30.96
CA ILE A 163 3.81 2.74 -30.40
C ILE A 163 2.82 2.52 -29.24
N ILE A 164 1.81 1.69 -29.40
CA ILE A 164 0.84 1.40 -28.31
C ILE A 164 1.56 0.83 -27.11
N LYS A 165 2.42 -0.18 -27.30
CA LYS A 165 3.19 -0.81 -26.22
C LYS A 165 4.05 0.20 -25.47
N TYR A 166 4.82 1.02 -26.17
CA TYR A 166 5.73 1.96 -25.53
C TYR A 166 5.03 3.22 -24.98
N ALA A 167 3.86 3.58 -25.53
CA ALA A 167 3.03 4.63 -24.95
C ALA A 167 2.52 4.25 -23.56
N THR A 168 2.12 2.99 -23.34
CA THR A 168 1.71 2.53 -22.00
C THR A 168 2.88 2.49 -21.01
N VAL A 169 4.09 2.16 -21.46
CA VAL A 169 5.29 2.22 -20.61
C VAL A 169 5.65 3.67 -20.27
N ALA A 170 5.60 4.57 -21.23
CA ALA A 170 5.87 6.01 -21.00
C ALA A 170 4.83 6.64 -20.09
N GLU A 171 3.56 6.30 -20.28
CA GLU A 171 2.46 6.75 -19.41
C GLU A 171 2.66 6.29 -17.97
N SER A 172 3.17 5.07 -17.74
CA SER A 172 3.44 4.57 -16.39
C SER A 172 4.42 5.45 -15.61
N ALA A 173 5.44 5.98 -16.27
CA ALA A 173 6.40 6.90 -15.65
C ALA A 173 5.74 8.26 -15.32
N ASP A 174 5.05 8.88 -16.28
CA ASP A 174 4.32 10.14 -16.07
C ASP A 174 3.26 10.00 -14.98
N PHE A 175 2.50 8.90 -15.00
CA PHE A 175 1.49 8.62 -14.00
C PHE A 175 2.07 8.51 -12.59
N THR A 176 3.19 7.80 -12.42
CA THR A 176 3.87 7.66 -11.13
C THR A 176 4.25 9.03 -10.55
N TRP A 177 4.88 9.88 -11.35
CA TRP A 177 5.30 11.22 -10.90
C TRP A 177 4.10 12.12 -10.58
N LYS A 178 3.08 12.09 -11.41
CA LYS A 178 1.82 12.81 -11.19
C LYS A 178 1.11 12.34 -9.91
N MET A 179 1.11 11.02 -9.63
CA MET A 179 0.52 10.49 -8.42
C MET A 179 1.30 10.91 -7.17
N MET A 180 2.64 10.98 -7.21
CA MET A 180 3.44 11.50 -6.11
C MET A 180 3.05 12.95 -5.77
N ASP A 181 3.00 13.82 -6.77
CA ASP A 181 2.63 15.23 -6.61
C ASP A 181 1.21 15.39 -6.06
N ARG A 182 0.23 14.77 -6.72
CA ARG A 182 -1.18 14.92 -6.38
C ARG A 182 -1.52 14.32 -5.01
N ASN A 183 -1.12 13.08 -4.75
CA ASN A 183 -1.42 12.43 -3.47
C ASN A 183 -0.77 13.14 -2.28
N SER A 184 0.46 13.64 -2.43
CA SER A 184 1.14 14.38 -1.35
C SER A 184 0.46 15.72 -1.08
N THR A 185 0.10 16.47 -2.12
CA THR A 185 -0.64 17.73 -1.99
C THR A 185 -2.00 17.52 -1.35
N ASP A 186 -2.78 16.56 -1.84
CA ASP A 186 -4.11 16.25 -1.31
C ASP A 186 -4.05 15.78 0.15
N LEU A 187 -3.02 15.00 0.52
CA LEU A 187 -2.83 14.57 1.91
C LEU A 187 -2.59 15.75 2.87
N ILE A 188 -1.76 16.71 2.45
CA ILE A 188 -1.52 17.94 3.22
C ILE A 188 -2.81 18.73 3.38
N GLU A 189 -3.56 18.92 2.30
CA GLU A 189 -4.82 19.66 2.32
C GLU A 189 -5.90 18.98 3.17
N MET A 190 -6.08 17.67 3.06
CA MET A 190 -7.03 16.92 3.88
C MET A 190 -6.73 17.07 5.39
N LYS A 191 -5.45 17.00 5.76
CA LYS A 191 -5.03 17.25 7.15
C LYS A 191 -5.33 18.67 7.60
N ALA A 192 -4.98 19.66 6.78
CA ALA A 192 -5.05 21.07 7.15
C ALA A 192 -6.47 21.64 7.09
N LYS A 193 -7.28 21.24 6.10
CA LYS A 193 -8.57 21.86 5.79
C LYS A 193 -9.78 20.99 6.09
N GLN A 194 -9.65 19.67 6.04
CA GLN A 194 -10.77 18.72 6.20
C GLN A 194 -10.72 17.93 7.52
N GLY A 195 -9.74 18.21 8.39
CA GLY A 195 -9.63 17.61 9.72
C GLY A 195 -9.31 16.10 9.71
N VAL A 196 -8.72 15.61 8.62
CA VAL A 196 -8.36 14.19 8.49
C VAL A 196 -7.16 13.87 9.39
N LYS A 197 -7.30 12.81 10.17
CA LYS A 197 -6.23 12.22 10.98
C LYS A 197 -5.66 11.02 10.24
N VAL A 198 -4.42 11.12 9.81
CA VAL A 198 -3.69 10.00 9.20
C VAL A 198 -2.97 9.23 10.29
N VAL A 199 -3.27 7.95 10.43
CA VAL A 199 -2.74 7.06 11.45
C VAL A 199 -2.01 5.90 10.79
N LYS A 200 -0.76 5.64 11.20
CA LYS A 200 -0.04 4.43 10.76
C LYS A 200 -0.75 3.18 11.33
N THR A 201 -0.95 2.19 10.48
CA THR A 201 -1.54 0.92 10.89
C THR A 201 -0.61 0.19 11.88
N PRO A 202 -1.12 -0.27 13.03
CA PRO A 202 -0.31 -1.00 14.00
C PRO A 202 0.33 -2.26 13.41
N LYS A 203 1.56 -2.54 13.84
CA LYS A 203 2.31 -3.73 13.39
C LYS A 203 1.51 -5.03 13.60
N SER A 204 0.79 -5.15 14.71
CA SER A 204 -0.06 -6.32 15.00
C SER A 204 -1.16 -6.54 13.97
N VAL A 205 -1.72 -5.47 13.38
CA VAL A 205 -2.72 -5.55 12.31
C VAL A 205 -2.05 -5.99 11.01
N LEU A 206 -0.88 -5.43 10.67
CA LEU A 206 -0.11 -5.84 9.49
C LEU A 206 0.30 -7.31 9.56
N GLU A 207 0.78 -7.78 10.72
CA GLU A 207 1.11 -9.20 10.95
C GLU A 207 -0.12 -10.12 10.83
N ALA A 208 -1.29 -9.67 11.29
CA ALA A 208 -2.53 -10.41 11.11
C ALA A 208 -2.95 -10.51 9.64
N GLN A 209 -2.73 -9.45 8.85
CA GLN A 209 -2.95 -9.50 7.39
C GLN A 209 -2.05 -10.52 6.71
N MET A 210 -0.77 -10.61 7.10
CA MET A 210 0.15 -11.63 6.54
C MET A 210 -0.34 -13.05 6.83
N LYS A 211 -0.78 -13.32 8.07
CA LYS A 211 -1.37 -14.62 8.44
C LYS A 211 -2.67 -14.91 7.69
N ALA A 212 -3.50 -13.90 7.46
CA ALA A 212 -4.71 -14.05 6.67
C ALA A 212 -4.40 -14.35 5.19
N TRP A 213 -3.32 -13.79 4.64
CA TRP A 213 -2.83 -14.15 3.32
C TRP A 213 -2.40 -15.62 3.23
N ASP A 214 -1.74 -16.18 4.26
CA ASP A 214 -1.40 -17.61 4.28
C ASP A 214 -2.65 -18.48 4.10
N THR A 215 -3.73 -18.17 4.84
CA THR A 215 -5.03 -18.86 4.73
C THR A 215 -5.63 -18.71 3.33
N VAL A 216 -5.66 -17.49 2.78
CA VAL A 216 -6.23 -17.23 1.44
C VAL A 216 -5.45 -17.97 0.36
N ILE A 217 -4.12 -17.95 0.43
CA ILE A 217 -3.25 -18.66 -0.53
C ILE A 217 -3.54 -20.16 -0.46
N GLU A 218 -3.58 -20.76 0.74
CA GLU A 218 -3.87 -22.17 0.90
C GLU A 218 -5.22 -22.55 0.30
N GLU A 219 -6.29 -21.82 0.66
CA GLU A 219 -7.63 -22.09 0.17
C GLU A 219 -7.77 -21.96 -1.35
N LYS A 220 -7.23 -20.87 -1.94
CA LYS A 220 -7.35 -20.62 -3.38
C LYS A 220 -6.45 -21.53 -4.23
N SER A 221 -5.43 -22.13 -3.63
CA SER A 221 -4.52 -23.05 -4.32
C SER A 221 -5.09 -24.46 -4.46
N LYS A 222 -6.05 -24.89 -3.62
CA LYS A 222 -6.56 -26.28 -3.57
C LYS A 222 -7.07 -26.78 -4.94
N ASP A 223 -7.86 -25.95 -5.63
CA ASP A 223 -8.58 -26.36 -6.84
C ASP A 223 -8.22 -25.48 -8.06
N ASN A 224 -7.12 -24.74 -8.02
CA ASN A 224 -6.73 -23.83 -9.07
C ASN A 224 -5.22 -23.92 -9.43
N PRO A 225 -4.83 -24.89 -10.25
CA PRO A 225 -3.42 -25.05 -10.65
C PRO A 225 -2.83 -23.81 -11.33
N PHE A 226 -3.66 -23.05 -12.05
CA PHE A 226 -3.19 -21.82 -12.68
C PHE A 226 -2.90 -20.72 -11.65
N PHE A 227 -3.70 -20.63 -10.60
CA PHE A 227 -3.44 -19.72 -9.47
C PHE A 227 -2.09 -20.04 -8.83
N VAL A 228 -1.80 -21.33 -8.57
CA VAL A 228 -0.50 -21.78 -8.05
C VAL A 228 0.64 -21.39 -8.99
N LYS A 229 0.48 -21.62 -10.31
CA LYS A 229 1.48 -21.29 -11.33
C LYS A 229 1.85 -19.80 -11.29
N VAL A 230 0.87 -18.91 -11.15
CA VAL A 230 1.09 -17.46 -11.05
C VAL A 230 1.80 -17.11 -9.75
N LEU A 231 1.35 -17.66 -8.61
CA LEU A 231 1.98 -17.43 -7.31
C LEU A 231 3.46 -17.84 -7.29
N GLU A 232 3.79 -18.99 -7.83
CA GLU A 232 5.18 -19.47 -7.87
C GLU A 232 6.06 -18.56 -8.75
N SER A 233 5.55 -18.09 -9.89
CA SER A 233 6.24 -17.10 -10.71
C SER A 233 6.50 -15.79 -9.95
N GLN A 234 5.49 -15.28 -9.23
CA GLN A 234 5.64 -14.08 -8.40
C GLN A 234 6.64 -14.29 -7.26
N LYS A 235 6.59 -15.42 -6.57
CA LYS A 235 7.55 -15.75 -5.50
C LYS A 235 9.00 -15.83 -6.02
N GLN A 236 9.22 -16.44 -7.18
CA GLN A 236 10.56 -16.51 -7.80
C GLN A 236 11.08 -15.10 -8.14
N TRP A 237 10.24 -14.23 -8.67
CA TRP A 237 10.59 -12.84 -8.91
C TRP A 237 10.89 -12.10 -7.61
N ALA A 238 10.01 -12.21 -6.62
CA ALA A 238 10.18 -11.58 -5.30
C ALA A 238 11.48 -11.99 -4.63
N ALA A 239 11.78 -13.28 -4.62
CA ALA A 239 12.98 -13.83 -3.97
C ALA A 239 14.30 -13.25 -4.52
N ARG A 240 14.29 -12.72 -5.75
CA ARG A 240 15.45 -12.07 -6.37
C ARG A 240 15.41 -10.55 -6.24
N VAL A 241 14.26 -9.93 -6.51
CA VAL A 241 14.17 -8.47 -6.65
C VAL A 241 14.00 -7.76 -5.31
N VAL A 242 13.24 -8.33 -4.39
CA VAL A 242 12.97 -7.69 -3.10
C VAL A 242 14.23 -7.61 -2.22
N PRO A 243 15.02 -8.70 -2.03
CA PRO A 243 16.28 -8.60 -1.29
C PRO A 243 17.26 -7.61 -1.91
N TRP A 244 17.40 -7.60 -3.25
CA TRP A 244 18.25 -6.63 -3.94
C TRP A 244 17.85 -5.18 -3.63
N ARG A 245 16.54 -4.86 -3.66
CA ARG A 245 16.07 -3.51 -3.29
C ARG A 245 16.40 -3.18 -1.83
N GLN A 246 16.19 -4.12 -0.91
CA GLN A 246 16.48 -3.92 0.52
C GLN A 246 17.97 -3.69 0.80
N GLU A 247 18.86 -4.32 0.05
CA GLU A 247 20.31 -4.18 0.20
C GLU A 247 20.86 -2.89 -0.44
N ILE A 248 20.26 -2.42 -1.52
CA ILE A 248 20.80 -1.30 -2.32
C ILE A 248 20.12 0.04 -2.01
N MET A 249 18.81 0.03 -1.72
CA MET A 249 18.07 1.25 -1.47
C MET A 249 18.40 1.81 -0.08
N VAL A 250 18.70 3.10 -0.01
CA VAL A 250 18.91 3.79 1.26
C VAL A 250 17.58 4.03 1.98
N ASP A 251 17.64 4.18 3.30
CA ASP A 251 16.49 4.54 4.14
C ASP A 251 16.09 6.00 3.89
N GLU A 252 15.00 6.21 3.16
CA GLU A 252 14.45 7.53 2.86
C GLU A 252 14.00 8.27 4.14
N GLU A 253 13.48 7.55 5.14
CA GLU A 253 13.03 8.14 6.40
C GLU A 253 14.21 8.72 7.18
N MET A 254 15.35 8.05 7.16
CA MET A 254 16.58 8.53 7.79
C MET A 254 17.02 9.88 7.19
N ALA A 255 17.10 9.95 5.86
CA ALA A 255 17.49 11.17 5.16
C ALA A 255 16.49 12.31 5.40
N TYR A 256 15.19 12.03 5.27
CA TYR A 256 14.15 13.03 5.54
C TYR A 256 14.21 13.57 6.97
N ASN A 257 14.36 12.69 7.96
CA ASN A 257 14.40 13.09 9.36
C ASN A 257 15.63 13.96 9.67
N HIS A 258 16.77 13.67 9.03
CA HIS A 258 17.98 14.46 9.19
C HIS A 258 17.78 15.93 8.76
N PHE A 259 17.11 16.16 7.64
CA PHE A 259 16.97 17.52 7.10
C PHE A 259 15.73 18.27 7.58
N PHE A 260 14.66 17.56 7.93
CA PHE A 260 13.36 18.19 8.17
C PHE A 260 12.80 18.01 9.58
N LYS A 261 13.22 17.02 10.36
CA LYS A 261 12.85 16.87 11.75
C LYS A 261 13.95 17.49 12.63
N LYS A 262 13.68 18.62 13.29
CA LYS A 262 14.57 19.16 14.31
C LYS A 262 14.78 18.11 15.39
N ALA A 263 16.06 17.85 15.77
CA ALA A 263 16.34 17.04 16.94
C ALA A 263 15.58 17.64 18.16
N PRO A 264 14.99 16.82 19.04
CA PRO A 264 14.42 17.33 20.28
C PRO A 264 15.53 18.14 21.00
N ALA A 265 15.18 19.36 21.44
CA ALA A 265 16.12 20.21 22.16
C ALA A 265 16.75 19.37 23.27
N LYS A 266 18.10 19.30 23.28
CA LYS A 266 18.82 18.61 24.35
C LYS A 266 18.30 19.16 25.67
N PRO A 267 17.89 18.33 26.66
CA PRO A 267 17.47 18.83 27.96
C PRO A 267 18.54 19.78 28.45
N ALA A 268 18.15 21.00 28.85
CA ALA A 268 19.09 21.95 29.44
C ALA A 268 19.85 21.23 30.55
N ALA A 269 21.18 21.24 30.47
CA ALA A 269 22.02 20.64 31.49
C ALA A 269 21.53 21.19 32.86
N ALA A 270 21.20 20.29 33.79
CA ALA A 270 20.84 20.70 35.12
C ALA A 270 21.92 21.62 35.67
N PRO A 271 21.56 22.77 36.31
CA PRO A 271 22.55 23.67 36.84
C PRO A 271 23.52 22.91 37.75
N ALA A 272 24.83 23.05 37.48
CA ALA A 272 25.84 22.39 38.29
C ALA A 272 25.57 22.71 39.75
N LYS A 273 25.42 21.69 40.61
CA LYS A 273 25.34 21.88 42.04
C LYS A 273 26.51 22.80 42.48
N ALA A 274 26.16 23.97 43.03
CA ALA A 274 27.15 24.85 43.61
C ALA A 274 28.04 24.04 44.57
N ALA A 275 29.33 24.12 44.37
CA ALA A 275 30.32 23.44 45.22
C ALA A 275 30.11 23.99 46.65
N ALA A 276 29.99 23.11 47.63
CA ALA A 276 29.94 23.46 49.02
C ALA A 276 31.20 24.25 49.40
N PRO A 277 31.10 25.32 50.23
CA PRO A 277 32.28 26.07 50.60
C PRO A 277 33.30 25.21 51.35
N ALA A 278 34.54 25.29 50.97
CA ALA A 278 35.65 24.60 51.63
C ALA A 278 35.69 24.95 53.13
N LYS A 279 35.74 23.93 53.96
CA LYS A 279 35.96 24.11 55.40
C LYS A 279 37.31 24.85 55.60
N ALA A 280 37.24 25.98 56.33
CA ALA A 280 38.45 26.72 56.76
C ALA A 280 39.34 25.85 57.62
N GLU A 281 40.62 25.77 57.29
CA GLU A 281 41.65 25.18 58.17
C GLU A 281 41.82 25.99 59.43
N PRO A 282 41.99 25.36 60.63
CA PRO A 282 42.27 26.06 61.82
C PRO A 282 43.68 26.65 61.86
N ALA A 283 43.79 27.91 62.30
CA ALA A 283 45.09 28.63 62.42
C ALA A 283 46.06 27.94 63.40
N PRO A 284 47.38 27.98 63.17
CA PRO A 284 48.35 27.36 64.04
C PRO A 284 48.50 28.09 65.37
N ALA A 285 48.52 27.31 66.48
CA ALA A 285 48.70 27.81 67.84
C ALA A 285 50.08 28.45 68.01
N LYS A 286 50.14 29.70 68.56
CA LYS A 286 51.40 30.34 69.03
C LYS A 286 51.92 29.60 70.24
N LYS A 287 53.16 29.12 70.16
CA LYS A 287 53.92 28.71 71.34
C LYS A 287 54.47 29.95 72.07
N GLN A 288 54.25 30.01 73.40
CA GLN A 288 55.10 30.74 74.31
C GLN A 288 56.22 29.85 74.73
#